data_edfbfb7699fe1287a7ac47e85130f628
#
_entry.id   edfbfb7699fe1287a7ac47e85130f628
#
_cell.length_a   1.000
_cell.length_b   1.000
_cell.length_c   1.000
_cell.angle_alpha   90.00
_cell.angle_beta   90.00
_cell.angle_gamma   90.00
#
_symmetry.space_group_name_H-M   'P 1'
#
loop_
_entity.id
_entity.type
_entity.pdbx_description
1 polymer ?
#
loop_
_entity_poly.entity_id
_entity_poly.type
_entity_poly.pdbx_seq_one_letter_code
_entity_poly.pdbx_strand_id
1 'polypeptide(L)'
;MHVTIDGYGGDPQKLADENQVRAFLDLCPSTIGMTKIAPPYVCRYVGAKPEDWGVSGFVLIAESHISAHTFPDHGYIWVDVFSCKSFDAEQAIDEIRQRFRLGEFRVHTLPRGLEFPHSVPEAVPLAGSERHRVADSLQNLPDSGRSVEASAAHPLLPS
;
A
#
# COMPACT_ATOMS: atom_id res chain seq x y z
N MET A 1 4.64 14.16 3.84
CA MET A 1 5.05 13.37 5.03
C MET A 1 5.15 11.90 4.64
N HIS A 2 6.17 11.18 5.10
CA HIS A 2 6.31 9.74 4.91
C HIS A 2 6.46 9.08 6.28
N VAL A 3 5.60 8.14 6.61
CA VAL A 3 5.63 7.38 7.86
C VAL A 3 5.88 5.92 7.51
N THR A 4 6.93 5.34 8.09
CA THR A 4 7.20 3.91 8.04
C THR A 4 6.84 3.29 9.38
N ILE A 5 6.15 2.16 9.35
CA ILE A 5 5.59 1.50 10.52
C ILE A 5 6.00 0.02 10.46
N ASP A 6 6.88 -0.40 11.37
CA ASP A 6 7.25 -1.80 11.54
C ASP A 6 6.48 -2.35 12.75
N GLY A 7 5.58 -3.30 12.51
CA GLY A 7 4.77 -3.94 13.55
C GLY A 7 5.25 -5.36 13.84
N TYR A 8 5.23 -5.75 15.12
CA TYR A 8 5.74 -7.02 15.63
C TYR A 8 4.75 -7.75 16.52
N GLY A 9 4.87 -9.08 16.61
CA GLY A 9 4.05 -9.92 17.47
C GLY A 9 2.61 -10.08 16.98
N GLY A 10 2.41 -9.95 15.66
CA GLY A 10 1.11 -10.09 15.02
C GLY A 10 0.60 -11.53 14.98
N ASP A 11 -0.71 -11.67 14.84
CA ASP A 11 -1.39 -12.95 14.65
C ASP A 11 -1.03 -13.54 13.28
N PRO A 12 -0.33 -14.70 13.21
CA PRO A 12 0.12 -15.29 11.95
C PRO A 12 -1.03 -15.56 10.96
N GLN A 13 -2.21 -15.96 11.45
CA GLN A 13 -3.36 -16.24 10.60
C GLN A 13 -3.89 -14.97 9.94
N LYS A 14 -3.91 -13.85 10.68
CA LYS A 14 -4.33 -12.56 10.14
C LYS A 14 -3.30 -11.97 9.19
N LEU A 15 -2.02 -12.15 9.48
CA LEU A 15 -0.93 -11.72 8.61
C LEU A 15 -0.85 -12.53 7.31
N ALA A 16 -1.31 -13.80 7.33
CA ALA A 16 -1.38 -14.71 6.18
C ALA A 16 -2.59 -14.47 5.27
N ASP A 17 -3.59 -13.72 5.75
CA ASP A 17 -4.88 -13.56 5.05
C ASP A 17 -4.82 -12.36 4.09
N GLU A 18 -4.83 -12.65 2.79
CA GLU A 18 -4.87 -11.64 1.73
C GLU A 18 -6.08 -10.70 1.85
N ASN A 19 -7.23 -11.20 2.33
CA ASN A 19 -8.41 -10.39 2.51
C ASN A 19 -8.25 -9.39 3.67
N GLN A 20 -7.52 -9.75 4.72
CA GLN A 20 -7.21 -8.82 5.82
C GLN A 20 -6.29 -7.69 5.33
N VAL A 21 -5.25 -8.02 4.56
CA VAL A 21 -4.35 -7.01 3.98
C VAL A 21 -5.11 -6.13 2.98
N ARG A 22 -5.95 -6.73 2.15
CA ARG A 22 -6.80 -5.99 1.20
C ARG A 22 -7.76 -5.05 1.93
N ALA A 23 -8.44 -5.52 2.95
CA ALA A 23 -9.37 -4.71 3.73
C ALA A 23 -8.65 -3.57 4.47
N PHE A 24 -7.43 -3.81 4.98
CA PHE A 24 -6.60 -2.74 5.54
C PHE A 24 -6.30 -1.67 4.51
N LEU A 25 -5.73 -2.02 3.36
CA LEU A 25 -5.40 -1.09 2.30
C LEU A 25 -6.62 -0.38 1.70
N ASP A 26 -7.78 -1.02 1.74
CA ASP A 26 -9.04 -0.44 1.26
C ASP A 26 -9.62 0.61 2.20
N LEU A 27 -9.54 0.40 3.51
CA LEU A 27 -10.15 1.23 4.53
C LEU A 27 -9.20 2.28 5.12
N CYS A 28 -7.91 1.96 5.29
CA CYS A 28 -6.92 2.83 5.90
C CYS A 28 -6.87 4.24 5.29
N PRO A 29 -6.95 4.44 3.97
CA PRO A 29 -6.98 5.79 3.39
C PRO A 29 -8.06 6.68 4.01
N SER A 30 -9.29 6.18 4.10
CA SER A 30 -10.40 6.95 4.67
C SER A 30 -10.23 7.21 6.17
N THR A 31 -9.68 6.26 6.92
CA THR A 31 -9.40 6.38 8.36
C THR A 31 -8.45 7.54 8.65
N ILE A 32 -7.42 7.72 7.83
CA ILE A 32 -6.42 8.79 7.98
C ILE A 32 -6.75 10.06 7.17
N GLY A 33 -7.97 10.19 6.68
CA GLY A 33 -8.46 11.37 5.95
C GLY A 33 -7.89 11.53 4.54
N MET A 34 -7.50 10.42 3.89
CA MET A 34 -6.97 10.38 2.52
C MET A 34 -8.03 9.87 1.53
N THR A 35 -7.82 10.18 0.25
CA THR A 35 -8.73 9.79 -0.82
C THR A 35 -8.15 8.64 -1.63
N LYS A 36 -8.73 7.45 -1.50
CA LYS A 36 -8.40 6.30 -2.35
C LYS A 36 -8.84 6.58 -3.80
N ILE A 37 -7.94 6.35 -4.77
CA ILE A 37 -8.20 6.60 -6.22
C ILE A 37 -8.25 5.32 -7.06
N ALA A 38 -7.80 4.17 -6.51
CA ALA A 38 -7.86 2.88 -7.18
C ALA A 38 -8.11 1.76 -6.15
N PRO A 39 -8.67 0.61 -6.54
CA PRO A 39 -8.72 -0.55 -5.68
C PRO A 39 -7.30 -1.00 -5.26
N PRO A 40 -7.11 -1.53 -4.03
CA PRO A 40 -5.81 -2.02 -3.62
C PRO A 40 -5.40 -3.25 -4.45
N TYR A 41 -4.13 -3.28 -4.84
CA TYR A 41 -3.50 -4.48 -5.38
C TYR A 41 -2.91 -5.29 -4.21
N VAL A 42 -3.21 -6.57 -4.14
CA VAL A 42 -2.70 -7.47 -3.10
C VAL A 42 -2.38 -8.82 -3.73
N CYS A 43 -1.21 -9.36 -3.38
CA CYS A 43 -0.75 -10.67 -3.80
C CYS A 43 -0.01 -11.40 -2.69
N ARG A 44 -0.04 -12.73 -2.74
CA ARG A 44 0.83 -13.59 -1.94
C ARG A 44 2.16 -13.78 -2.66
N TYR A 45 3.24 -13.61 -1.93
CA TYR A 45 4.60 -13.89 -2.37
C TYR A 45 5.12 -15.13 -1.64
N VAL A 46 5.84 -15.97 -2.36
CA VAL A 46 6.59 -17.12 -1.81
C VAL A 46 8.00 -17.03 -2.35
N GLY A 47 8.96 -16.88 -1.45
CA GLY A 47 10.38 -16.78 -1.77
C GLY A 47 11.05 -18.13 -2.03
N ALA A 48 12.37 -18.11 -2.19
CA ALA A 48 13.17 -19.31 -2.42
C ALA A 48 13.25 -20.24 -1.21
N LYS A 49 13.10 -19.69 -0.01
CA LYS A 49 13.03 -20.45 1.24
C LYS A 49 11.59 -20.56 1.73
N PRO A 50 11.21 -21.69 2.35
CA PRO A 50 9.83 -21.89 2.83
C PRO A 50 9.31 -20.79 3.79
N GLU A 51 10.20 -20.23 4.61
CA GLU A 51 9.90 -19.15 5.56
C GLU A 51 9.81 -17.76 4.92
N ASP A 52 10.32 -17.61 3.68
CA ASP A 52 10.29 -16.35 2.93
C ASP A 52 8.98 -16.20 2.16
N TRP A 53 7.88 -16.06 2.89
CA TRP A 53 6.58 -15.82 2.28
C TRP A 53 5.79 -14.78 3.05
N GLY A 54 4.81 -14.20 2.38
CA GLY A 54 3.91 -13.24 2.98
C GLY A 54 2.92 -12.68 2.00
N VAL A 55 2.15 -11.71 2.47
CA VAL A 55 1.19 -10.96 1.66
C VAL A 55 1.72 -9.56 1.46
N SER A 56 1.80 -9.14 0.21
CA SER A 56 2.23 -7.80 -0.17
C SER A 56 1.10 -7.08 -0.88
N GLY A 57 1.00 -5.77 -0.66
CA GLY A 57 0.01 -4.99 -1.36
C GLY A 57 0.29 -3.50 -1.27
N PHE A 58 -0.42 -2.76 -2.13
CA PHE A 58 -0.41 -1.31 -2.10
C PHE A 58 -1.74 -0.75 -2.58
N VAL A 59 -2.00 0.51 -2.21
CA VAL A 59 -3.13 1.29 -2.69
C VAL A 59 -2.67 2.68 -3.07
N LEU A 60 -3.19 3.17 -4.20
CA LEU A 60 -2.99 4.55 -4.62
C LEU A 60 -4.02 5.46 -3.95
N ILE A 61 -3.52 6.55 -3.42
CA ILE A 61 -4.32 7.65 -2.87
C ILE A 61 -4.02 8.93 -3.66
N ALA A 62 -4.96 9.85 -3.67
CA ALA A 62 -4.79 11.12 -4.37
C ALA A 62 -3.55 11.88 -3.87
N GLU A 63 -3.18 11.65 -2.62
CA GLU A 63 -2.05 12.27 -1.94
C GLU A 63 -0.73 11.49 -2.11
N SER A 64 -0.72 10.25 -2.61
CA SER A 64 0.40 9.38 -3.01
C SER A 64 0.06 7.87 -2.92
N HIS A 65 0.51 7.13 -1.86
CA HIS A 65 0.26 5.69 -1.72
C HIS A 65 0.42 5.18 -0.29
N ILE A 66 -0.16 4.01 -0.04
CA ILE A 66 0.09 3.18 1.15
C ILE A 66 0.51 1.79 0.67
N SER A 67 1.58 1.23 1.22
CA SER A 67 2.00 -0.14 0.98
C SER A 67 2.06 -0.95 2.27
N ALA A 68 1.90 -2.28 2.15
CA ALA A 68 2.00 -3.21 3.27
C ALA A 68 2.67 -4.50 2.83
N HIS A 69 3.54 -5.05 3.69
CA HIS A 69 4.20 -6.33 3.53
C HIS A 69 4.12 -7.11 4.84
N THR A 70 3.55 -8.31 4.80
CA THR A 70 3.44 -9.18 5.98
C THR A 70 4.44 -10.32 5.92
N PHE A 71 4.85 -10.80 7.09
CA PHE A 71 5.74 -11.94 7.30
C PHE A 71 5.11 -12.84 8.36
N PRO A 72 4.15 -13.71 7.99
CA PRO A 72 3.32 -14.45 8.94
C PRO A 72 4.10 -15.31 9.91
N ASP A 73 5.12 -16.05 9.42
CA ASP A 73 5.93 -16.95 10.25
C ASP A 73 6.80 -16.21 11.28
N HIS A 74 7.07 -14.92 11.03
CA HIS A 74 7.83 -14.05 11.92
C HIS A 74 6.93 -13.15 12.79
N GLY A 75 5.64 -13.09 12.50
CA GLY A 75 4.70 -12.20 13.16
C GLY A 75 4.94 -10.70 12.86
N TYR A 76 5.46 -10.36 11.67
CA TYR A 76 5.82 -8.99 11.29
C TYR A 76 4.89 -8.44 10.22
N ILE A 77 4.74 -7.11 10.25
CA ILE A 77 4.19 -6.32 9.15
C ILE A 77 5.00 -5.03 8.97
N TRP A 78 5.32 -4.68 7.75
CA TRP A 78 5.89 -3.39 7.38
C TRP A 78 4.88 -2.60 6.57
N VAL A 79 4.66 -1.34 6.97
CA VAL A 79 3.72 -0.44 6.30
C VAL A 79 4.39 0.88 6.02
N ASP A 80 4.24 1.37 4.79
CA ASP A 80 4.64 2.70 4.38
C ASP A 80 3.40 3.53 4.04
N VAL A 81 3.29 4.70 4.66
CA VAL A 81 2.28 5.69 4.31
C VAL A 81 2.99 6.94 3.82
N PHE A 82 2.98 7.15 2.51
CA PHE A 82 3.49 8.37 1.92
C PHE A 82 2.36 9.27 1.44
N SER A 83 2.39 10.52 1.87
CA SER A 83 1.40 11.54 1.51
C SER A 83 2.03 12.92 1.41
N CYS A 84 1.66 13.69 0.39
CA CYS A 84 1.96 15.12 0.30
C CYS A 84 1.14 15.96 1.29
N LYS A 85 0.11 15.38 1.92
CA LYS A 85 -0.72 15.98 2.96
C LYS A 85 -0.34 15.42 4.33
N SER A 86 -0.43 16.22 5.38
CA SER A 86 -0.26 15.75 6.75
C SER A 86 -1.42 14.88 7.18
N PHE A 87 -1.16 13.87 7.99
CA PHE A 87 -2.14 12.98 8.59
C PHE A 87 -1.73 12.57 10.00
N ASP A 88 -2.67 12.04 10.77
CA ASP A 88 -2.41 11.49 12.08
C ASP A 88 -1.92 10.03 11.94
N ALA A 89 -0.64 9.82 12.22
CA ALA A 89 -0.02 8.50 12.13
C ALA A 89 -0.57 7.52 13.18
N GLU A 90 -1.02 8.00 14.34
CA GLU A 90 -1.58 7.15 15.39
C GLU A 90 -2.85 6.43 14.92
N GLN A 91 -3.66 7.09 14.10
CA GLN A 91 -4.86 6.45 13.53
C GLN A 91 -4.50 5.26 12.61
N ALA A 92 -3.43 5.40 11.82
CA ALA A 92 -2.94 4.30 11.00
C ALA A 92 -2.38 3.15 11.86
N ILE A 93 -1.62 3.48 12.90
CA ILE A 93 -1.04 2.51 13.84
C ILE A 93 -2.15 1.74 14.57
N ASP A 94 -3.18 2.43 15.03
CA ASP A 94 -4.30 1.79 15.73
C ASP A 94 -5.10 0.84 14.83
N GLU A 95 -5.33 1.24 13.58
CA GLU A 95 -5.97 0.37 12.58
C GLU A 95 -5.15 -0.92 12.36
N ILE A 96 -3.83 -0.79 12.16
CA ILE A 96 -2.91 -1.91 11.97
C ILE A 96 -2.87 -2.79 13.22
N ARG A 97 -2.76 -2.18 14.41
CA ARG A 97 -2.71 -2.88 15.70
C ARG A 97 -3.93 -3.77 15.90
N GLN A 98 -5.11 -3.21 15.72
CA GLN A 98 -6.37 -3.93 15.94
C GLN A 98 -6.58 -5.04 14.91
N ARG A 99 -6.28 -4.75 13.64
CA ARG A 99 -6.52 -5.67 12.54
C ARG A 99 -5.62 -6.90 12.59
N PHE A 100 -4.33 -6.70 12.85
CA PHE A 100 -3.33 -7.76 12.85
C PHE A 100 -2.91 -8.23 14.25
N ARG A 101 -3.51 -7.67 15.32
CA ARG A 101 -3.23 -7.98 16.74
C ARG A 101 -1.77 -7.80 17.13
N LEU A 102 -1.16 -6.72 16.65
CA LEU A 102 0.23 -6.41 16.90
C LEU A 102 0.45 -5.85 18.31
N GLY A 103 1.59 -6.22 18.93
CA GLY A 103 1.98 -5.76 20.26
C GLY A 103 2.94 -4.58 20.27
N GLU A 104 3.93 -4.60 19.39
CA GLU A 104 5.02 -3.62 19.37
C GLU A 104 5.12 -2.93 18.02
N PHE A 105 5.61 -1.67 18.03
CA PHE A 105 5.80 -0.86 16.83
C PHE A 105 7.10 -0.08 16.88
N ARG A 106 7.74 0.05 15.71
CA ARG A 106 8.74 1.07 15.44
C ARG A 106 8.21 1.98 14.35
N VAL A 107 8.22 3.28 14.62
CA VAL A 107 7.66 4.28 13.72
C VAL A 107 8.72 5.32 13.41
N HIS A 108 8.90 5.61 12.12
CA HIS A 108 9.77 6.69 11.67
C HIS A 108 8.98 7.64 10.80
N THR A 109 9.12 8.93 11.05
CA THR A 109 8.51 9.98 10.24
C THR A 109 9.60 10.75 9.50
N LEU A 110 9.48 10.82 8.19
CA LEU A 110 10.39 11.52 7.30
C LEU A 110 9.68 12.70 6.63
N PRO A 111 10.23 13.92 6.70
CA PRO A 111 9.69 15.04 5.95
C PRO A 111 9.98 14.84 4.45
N ARG A 112 8.92 14.67 3.65
CA ARG A 112 8.97 14.52 2.18
C ARG A 112 7.79 15.24 1.56
N GLY A 113 7.92 15.60 0.27
CA GLY A 113 6.87 16.30 -0.47
C GLY A 113 6.67 17.74 0.04
N LEU A 114 7.75 18.39 0.48
CA LEU A 114 7.72 19.75 1.04
C LEU A 114 7.41 20.81 -0.01
N GLU A 115 7.63 20.48 -1.28
CA GLU A 115 7.35 21.33 -2.43
C GLU A 115 5.86 21.40 -2.77
N PHE A 116 5.06 20.47 -2.22
CA PHE A 116 3.61 20.47 -2.43
C PHE A 116 2.94 21.49 -1.50
N PRO A 117 1.97 22.30 -2.00
CA PRO A 117 1.27 23.27 -1.17
C PRO A 117 0.54 22.60 0.00
N HIS A 118 0.92 22.95 1.22
CA HIS A 118 0.33 22.37 2.44
C HIS A 118 -0.98 23.07 2.86
N SER A 119 -1.34 24.19 2.25
CA SER A 119 -2.58 24.92 2.55
C SER A 119 -3.75 24.43 1.69
N VAL A 120 -4.86 24.10 2.33
CA VAL A 120 -6.09 23.65 1.68
C VAL A 120 -6.60 24.61 0.59
N PRO A 121 -6.54 25.95 0.75
CA PRO A 121 -6.97 26.90 -0.28
C PRO A 121 -6.14 26.84 -1.57
N GLU A 122 -4.86 26.46 -1.47
CA GLU A 122 -3.93 26.39 -2.62
C GLU A 122 -3.93 25.00 -3.28
N ALA A 123 -4.18 23.93 -2.50
CA ALA A 123 -4.19 22.56 -3.01
C ALA A 123 -5.50 22.15 -3.69
N VAL A 124 -6.64 22.72 -3.32
CA VAL A 124 -7.96 22.35 -3.86
C VAL A 124 -8.09 22.57 -5.36
N PRO A 125 -7.64 23.68 -5.97
CA PRO A 125 -7.71 23.86 -7.42
C PRO A 125 -6.81 22.89 -8.19
N LEU A 126 -5.60 22.61 -7.68
CA LEU A 126 -4.63 21.70 -8.28
C LEU A 126 -5.12 20.25 -8.23
N ALA A 127 -5.53 19.78 -7.05
CA ALA A 127 -6.05 18.42 -6.87
C ALA A 127 -7.36 18.16 -7.62
N GLY A 128 -8.20 19.17 -7.81
CA GLY A 128 -9.42 19.09 -8.60
C GLY A 128 -9.14 18.93 -10.09
N SER A 129 -8.21 19.71 -10.63
CA SER A 129 -7.84 19.65 -12.05
C SER A 129 -7.06 18.38 -12.39
N GLU A 130 -6.21 17.89 -11.50
CA GLU A 130 -5.48 16.64 -11.69
C GLU A 130 -6.39 15.41 -11.62
N ARG A 131 -7.36 15.39 -10.71
CA ARG A 131 -8.36 14.31 -10.64
C ARG A 131 -9.17 14.17 -11.94
N HIS A 132 -9.57 15.27 -12.55
CA HIS A 132 -10.26 15.25 -13.85
C HIS A 132 -9.32 14.70 -14.95
N ARG A 133 -8.07 15.16 -15.01
CA ARG A 133 -7.10 14.71 -16.01
C ARG A 133 -6.80 13.21 -15.87
N VAL A 134 -6.63 12.71 -14.66
CA VAL A 134 -6.38 11.28 -14.39
C VAL A 134 -7.60 10.44 -14.73
N ALA A 135 -8.81 10.88 -14.36
CA ALA A 135 -10.04 10.18 -14.71
C ALA A 135 -10.24 10.12 -16.25
N ASP A 136 -10.02 11.21 -16.96
CA ASP A 136 -10.09 11.27 -18.41
C ASP A 136 -9.02 10.41 -19.09
N SER A 137 -7.81 10.38 -18.53
CA SER A 137 -6.72 9.55 -19.03
C SER A 137 -6.98 8.06 -18.87
N LEU A 138 -7.59 7.65 -17.74
CA LEU A 138 -7.94 6.25 -17.47
C LEU A 138 -9.12 5.78 -18.33
N GLN A 139 -10.07 6.66 -18.67
CA GLN A 139 -11.17 6.36 -19.56
C GLN A 139 -10.74 6.22 -21.03
N ASN A 140 -9.64 6.87 -21.40
CA ASN A 140 -9.12 6.88 -22.77
C ASN A 140 -7.98 5.89 -23.00
N LEU A 141 -7.61 5.05 -22.02
CA LEU A 141 -6.64 3.97 -22.25
C LEU A 141 -7.26 2.92 -23.18
N PRO A 142 -6.61 2.58 -24.31
CA PRO A 142 -7.07 1.50 -25.17
C PRO A 142 -7.06 0.17 -24.38
N ASP A 143 -8.05 -0.66 -24.61
CA ASP A 143 -8.32 -1.96 -23.98
C ASP A 143 -7.25 -3.05 -24.27
N SER A 144 -5.98 -2.67 -24.43
CA SER A 144 -4.84 -3.51 -24.80
C SER A 144 -4.12 -4.18 -23.62
N GLY A 145 -4.75 -4.25 -22.45
CA GLY A 145 -4.16 -4.78 -21.21
C GLY A 145 -4.64 -6.18 -20.77
N ARG A 146 -5.43 -6.91 -21.58
CA ARG A 146 -5.88 -8.27 -21.23
C ARG A 146 -5.31 -9.32 -22.17
N SER A 147 -4.02 -9.59 -22.11
CA SER A 147 -3.43 -10.89 -22.45
C SER A 147 -1.90 -10.82 -22.30
N VAL A 148 -1.42 -11.07 -21.10
CA VAL A 148 -0.06 -11.58 -20.93
C VAL A 148 -0.19 -13.09 -20.89
N GLU A 149 -0.15 -13.72 -22.06
CA GLU A 149 0.07 -15.15 -22.16
C GLU A 149 1.45 -15.48 -21.58
N ALA A 150 1.45 -16.35 -20.58
CA ALA A 150 2.66 -16.95 -20.05
C ALA A 150 3.33 -17.81 -21.14
N SER A 151 4.31 -17.26 -21.83
CA SER A 151 5.22 -18.05 -22.67
C SER A 151 6.30 -18.66 -21.78
N ALA A 152 6.04 -19.86 -21.30
CA ALA A 152 7.05 -20.75 -20.78
C ALA A 152 7.75 -21.42 -21.95
N ALA A 153 9.07 -21.15 -22.12
CA ALA A 153 10.05 -22.12 -22.62
C ALA A 153 11.41 -21.44 -22.77
N HIS A 154 12.28 -21.67 -21.81
CA HIS A 154 13.71 -21.50 -22.02
C HIS A 154 14.30 -22.89 -22.33
N PRO A 155 14.92 -23.11 -23.50
CA PRO A 155 15.58 -24.38 -23.76
C PRO A 155 16.93 -24.43 -23.04
N LEU A 156 17.17 -25.54 -22.38
CA LEU A 156 18.44 -25.96 -21.82
C LEU A 156 19.51 -26.04 -22.92
N LEU A 157 20.65 -25.41 -22.72
CA LEU A 157 21.85 -25.64 -23.51
C LEU A 157 22.53 -26.96 -23.07
N PRO A 158 23.01 -27.78 -24.01
CA PRO A 158 23.74 -29.01 -23.67
C PRO A 158 25.23 -28.75 -23.41
N SER A 159 25.75 -29.52 -22.42
CA SER A 159 27.15 -29.85 -22.07
C SER A 159 28.28 -28.86 -22.33
#